data_bf68e0c40e531db84880253a3c6894b2
#
_entry.id   bf68e0c40e531db84880253a3c6894b2
#
_cell.length_a   1.000
_cell.length_b   1.000
_cell.length_c   1.000
_cell.angle_alpha   90.00
_cell.angle_beta   90.00
_cell.angle_gamma   90.00
#
_symmetry.space_group_name_H-M   'P 1'
#
loop_
_entity.id
_entity.type
_entity.pdbx_description
1 polymer ?
#
loop_
_entity_poly.entity_id
_entity_poly.type
_entity_poly.pdbx_seq_one_letter_code
_entity_poly.pdbx_strand_id
1 'polypeptide(L)'
;MNKNILFCEFANEWLQRDKIGVTYQYGQSLTNCIKRINHYIGLYPIIDIKPIMVDDMMYSLAYENPHTKRPSSKKTLSQTANISYNIFESAIDRELILLNPARNAKKRIPKNAPKKIVKAITMEQYDLVLKVENRMQTGAMIMLFGGLRKGELLALNWDDVHIEDMYNRKGIYINKSTQKIDTNKYIITEGTKNGKTRFVPLPEFAINYLLKAKLNATSYLVCPQNNGELQTPSTWSRYWNTYQNDINYYSYCEKYKELHNNKLPSKFDPKGIPKVVARFNAHQLRHMYCTLLFLSGIDVLTASKLVGHSSVQLTLDIYTHLEEQYRNIDVEKLDKFLKYDIEKMKHDI
;
A
#
# COMPACT_ATOMS: atom_id res chain seq x y z
N MET A 1 -2.62 6.30 43.56
CA MET A 1 -2.58 5.22 42.55
C MET A 1 -1.67 4.10 43.04
N ASN A 2 -1.95 2.84 42.68
CA ASN A 2 -1.11 1.71 43.08
C ASN A 2 0.20 1.78 42.28
N LYS A 3 1.32 2.13 42.93
CA LYS A 3 2.65 2.21 42.28
C LYS A 3 3.16 0.83 41.79
N ASN A 4 2.56 -0.25 42.27
CA ASN A 4 2.92 -1.63 41.85
C ASN A 4 2.05 -2.18 40.71
N ILE A 5 1.33 -1.31 39.98
CA ILE A 5 0.58 -1.73 38.81
C ILE A 5 1.50 -2.39 37.77
N LEU A 6 1.08 -3.52 37.19
CA LEU A 6 1.83 -4.18 36.15
C LEU A 6 1.83 -3.35 34.86
N PHE A 7 2.92 -3.42 34.10
CA PHE A 7 3.00 -2.70 32.83
C PHE A 7 1.85 -3.05 31.88
N CYS A 8 1.49 -4.33 31.78
CA CYS A 8 0.39 -4.76 30.89
C CYS A 8 -0.96 -4.16 31.27
N GLU A 9 -1.25 -4.00 32.58
CA GLU A 9 -2.47 -3.38 33.09
C GLU A 9 -2.48 -1.89 32.76
N PHE A 10 -1.38 -1.20 33.09
CA PHE A 10 -1.23 0.22 32.77
C PHE A 10 -1.29 0.52 31.27
N ALA A 11 -0.60 -0.28 30.44
CA ALA A 11 -0.62 -0.14 29.00
C ALA A 11 -2.01 -0.39 28.38
N ASN A 12 -2.82 -1.27 28.98
CA ASN A 12 -4.22 -1.47 28.57
C ASN A 12 -5.10 -0.26 28.96
N GLU A 13 -4.93 0.30 30.15
CA GLU A 13 -5.63 1.53 30.54
C GLU A 13 -5.26 2.70 29.62
N TRP A 14 -3.96 2.88 29.35
CA TRP A 14 -3.46 3.87 28.40
C TRP A 14 -4.09 3.67 27.02
N LEU A 15 -4.12 2.42 26.51
CA LEU A 15 -4.68 2.09 25.21
C LEU A 15 -6.17 2.46 25.11
N GLN A 16 -6.97 2.24 26.16
CA GLN A 16 -8.39 2.59 26.14
C GLN A 16 -8.60 4.11 26.01
N ARG A 17 -7.76 4.91 26.64
CA ARG A 17 -7.82 6.38 26.55
C ARG A 17 -7.32 6.88 25.19
N ASP A 18 -6.19 6.37 24.73
CA ASP A 18 -5.56 6.78 23.48
C ASP A 18 -6.32 6.30 22.22
N LYS A 19 -7.23 5.31 22.38
CA LYS A 19 -8.13 4.88 21.29
C LYS A 19 -9.30 5.83 21.05
N ILE A 20 -9.57 6.76 21.96
CA ILE A 20 -10.68 7.70 21.81
C ILE A 20 -10.41 8.60 20.61
N GLY A 21 -11.36 8.64 19.65
CA GLY A 21 -11.26 9.49 18.46
C GLY A 21 -10.32 9.02 17.36
N VAL A 22 -9.68 7.85 17.51
CA VAL A 22 -8.80 7.32 16.45
C VAL A 22 -9.52 6.31 15.54
N THR A 23 -8.98 6.14 14.33
CA THR A 23 -9.53 5.15 13.40
C THR A 23 -9.36 3.73 13.93
N TYR A 24 -10.31 2.84 13.60
CA TYR A 24 -10.24 1.42 13.96
C TYR A 24 -8.89 0.77 13.59
N GLN A 25 -8.37 1.07 12.41
CA GLN A 25 -7.07 0.52 11.95
C GLN A 25 -5.89 0.99 12.82
N TYR A 26 -5.90 2.26 13.25
CA TYR A 26 -4.86 2.76 14.12
C TYR A 26 -4.96 2.14 15.51
N GLY A 27 -6.18 2.03 16.08
CA GLY A 27 -6.41 1.32 17.33
C GLY A 27 -5.94 -0.13 17.31
N GLN A 28 -6.17 -0.87 16.21
CA GLN A 28 -5.63 -2.22 16.04
C GLN A 28 -4.09 -2.24 15.97
N SER A 29 -3.50 -1.24 15.32
CA SER A 29 -2.03 -1.12 15.26
C SER A 29 -1.42 -0.87 16.64
N LEU A 30 -2.05 -0.03 17.47
CA LEU A 30 -1.68 0.20 18.87
C LEU A 30 -1.78 -1.10 19.69
N THR A 31 -2.93 -1.79 19.60
CA THR A 31 -3.14 -3.08 20.29
C THR A 31 -2.06 -4.10 19.96
N ASN A 32 -1.73 -4.26 18.67
CA ASN A 32 -0.68 -5.20 18.24
C ASN A 32 0.71 -4.79 18.72
N CYS A 33 0.97 -3.48 18.83
CA CYS A 33 2.23 -2.99 19.35
C CYS A 33 2.35 -3.24 20.86
N ILE A 34 1.29 -2.97 21.63
CA ILE A 34 1.26 -3.22 23.08
C ILE A 34 1.40 -4.72 23.37
N LYS A 35 0.71 -5.60 22.62
CA LYS A 35 0.91 -7.06 22.75
C LYS A 35 2.38 -7.46 22.59
N ARG A 36 3.08 -6.82 21.65
CA ARG A 36 4.51 -7.08 21.42
C ARG A 36 5.36 -6.60 22.60
N ILE A 37 5.10 -5.41 23.16
CA ILE A 37 5.81 -4.87 24.31
C ILE A 37 5.54 -5.72 25.56
N ASN A 38 4.28 -6.09 25.80
CA ASN A 38 3.87 -6.91 26.94
C ASN A 38 4.54 -8.28 26.96
N HIS A 39 4.92 -8.83 25.81
CA HIS A 39 5.67 -10.08 25.75
C HIS A 39 7.00 -10.02 26.50
N TYR A 40 7.63 -8.84 26.59
CA TYR A 40 8.94 -8.65 27.21
C TYR A 40 8.85 -8.10 28.64
N ILE A 41 8.04 -7.06 28.81
CA ILE A 41 8.00 -6.28 30.05
C ILE A 41 6.63 -6.23 30.72
N GLY A 42 5.62 -6.91 30.15
CA GLY A 42 4.24 -6.82 30.61
C GLY A 42 3.99 -7.26 32.05
N LEU A 43 4.72 -8.25 32.54
CA LEU A 43 4.55 -8.83 33.88
C LEU A 43 5.36 -8.15 34.99
N TYR A 44 6.11 -7.10 34.66
CA TYR A 44 6.84 -6.34 35.66
C TYR A 44 6.01 -5.16 36.17
N PRO A 45 6.09 -4.82 37.47
CA PRO A 45 5.58 -3.55 37.98
C PRO A 45 6.21 -2.40 37.18
N ILE A 46 5.41 -1.38 36.84
CA ILE A 46 5.90 -0.30 35.97
C ILE A 46 7.07 0.49 36.59
N ILE A 47 7.10 0.57 37.93
CA ILE A 47 8.17 1.22 38.69
C ILE A 47 9.51 0.48 38.63
N ASP A 48 9.48 -0.84 38.41
CA ASP A 48 10.67 -1.71 38.39
C ASP A 48 11.29 -1.84 37.01
N ILE A 49 10.63 -1.30 35.95
CA ILE A 49 11.14 -1.38 34.58
C ILE A 49 12.31 -0.43 34.39
N LYS A 50 13.50 -1.00 34.17
CA LYS A 50 14.75 -0.28 33.95
C LYS A 50 15.01 -0.08 32.43
N PRO A 51 15.80 0.96 32.07
CA PRO A 51 16.20 1.20 30.68
C PRO A 51 16.81 -0.02 29.99
N ILE A 52 17.58 -0.83 30.70
CA ILE A 52 18.20 -2.05 30.14
C ILE A 52 17.15 -3.05 29.66
N MET A 53 16.00 -3.20 30.35
CA MET A 53 14.95 -4.12 29.95
C MET A 53 14.28 -3.68 28.63
N VAL A 54 14.14 -2.35 28.41
CA VAL A 54 13.66 -1.79 27.16
C VAL A 54 14.70 -1.96 26.05
N ASP A 55 15.97 -1.80 26.37
CA ASP A 55 17.08 -2.01 25.43
C ASP A 55 17.14 -3.47 24.98
N ASP A 56 17.03 -4.44 25.90
CA ASP A 56 17.00 -5.88 25.59
C ASP A 56 15.79 -6.27 24.72
N MET A 57 14.60 -5.69 25.02
CA MET A 57 13.43 -5.83 24.17
C MET A 57 13.70 -5.33 22.75
N MET A 58 14.26 -4.13 22.61
CA MET A 58 14.54 -3.55 21.30
C MET A 58 15.60 -4.35 20.54
N TYR A 59 16.63 -4.84 21.25
CA TYR A 59 17.65 -5.71 20.69
C TYR A 59 17.06 -7.02 20.17
N SER A 60 16.28 -7.72 20.99
CA SER A 60 15.63 -8.97 20.60
C SER A 60 14.72 -8.78 19.37
N LEU A 61 13.92 -7.72 19.35
CA LEU A 61 13.07 -7.39 18.20
C LEU A 61 13.88 -7.06 16.93
N ALA A 62 15.05 -6.43 17.10
CA ALA A 62 15.87 -6.00 15.96
C ALA A 62 16.61 -7.16 15.30
N TYR A 63 17.06 -8.14 16.06
CA TYR A 63 17.90 -9.22 15.53
C TYR A 63 17.16 -10.53 15.40
N GLU A 64 16.36 -10.92 16.40
CA GLU A 64 15.59 -12.16 16.37
C GLU A 64 14.24 -11.99 17.09
N ASN A 65 13.22 -11.60 16.35
CA ASN A 65 11.88 -11.53 16.89
C ASN A 65 11.37 -12.94 17.24
N PRO A 66 11.06 -13.24 18.52
CA PRO A 66 10.70 -14.58 18.98
C PRO A 66 9.44 -15.14 18.30
N HIS A 67 8.54 -14.29 17.82
CA HIS A 67 7.32 -14.72 17.12
C HIS A 67 7.53 -15.00 15.64
N THR A 68 8.37 -14.22 14.96
CA THR A 68 8.56 -14.33 13.52
C THR A 68 9.84 -15.04 13.12
N LYS A 69 10.75 -15.26 14.08
CA LYS A 69 12.11 -15.82 13.88
C LYS A 69 12.92 -15.02 12.83
N ARG A 70 12.60 -13.75 12.68
CA ARG A 70 13.24 -12.83 11.70
C ARG A 70 13.38 -11.44 12.30
N PRO A 71 14.38 -10.66 11.90
CA PRO A 71 14.52 -9.26 12.30
C PRO A 71 13.25 -8.44 12.00
N SER A 72 12.85 -7.60 12.94
CA SER A 72 11.72 -6.69 12.72
C SER A 72 12.09 -5.56 11.78
N SER A 73 11.12 -5.10 10.98
CA SER A 73 11.34 -3.97 10.07
C SER A 73 11.62 -2.68 10.85
N LYS A 74 12.39 -1.75 10.24
CA LYS A 74 12.66 -0.42 10.82
C LYS A 74 11.39 0.30 11.24
N LYS A 75 10.31 0.18 10.46
CA LYS A 75 8.99 0.74 10.79
C LYS A 75 8.41 0.14 12.07
N THR A 76 8.48 -1.20 12.22
CA THR A 76 8.00 -1.92 13.40
C THR A 76 8.77 -1.50 14.65
N LEU A 77 10.09 -1.42 14.55
CA LEU A 77 10.97 -0.99 15.64
C LEU A 77 10.67 0.46 16.05
N SER A 78 10.56 1.37 15.07
CA SER A 78 10.23 2.78 15.33
C SER A 78 8.87 2.93 16.00
N GLN A 79 7.87 2.16 15.56
CA GLN A 79 6.54 2.17 16.18
C GLN A 79 6.60 1.64 17.63
N THR A 80 7.32 0.54 17.86
CA THR A 80 7.48 -0.03 19.21
C THR A 80 8.15 0.98 20.15
N ALA A 81 9.27 1.59 19.72
CA ALA A 81 9.98 2.59 20.50
C ALA A 81 9.10 3.81 20.82
N ASN A 82 8.33 4.33 19.84
CA ASN A 82 7.43 5.47 20.07
C ASN A 82 6.31 5.15 21.05
N ILE A 83 5.67 3.98 20.91
CA ILE A 83 4.55 3.61 21.78
C ILE A 83 5.05 3.31 23.19
N SER A 84 6.20 2.62 23.35
CA SER A 84 6.81 2.45 24.66
C SER A 84 7.11 3.80 25.32
N TYR A 85 7.70 4.73 24.57
CA TYR A 85 7.98 6.08 25.07
C TYR A 85 6.70 6.77 25.56
N ASN A 86 5.62 6.79 24.77
CA ASN A 86 4.37 7.45 25.11
C ASN A 86 3.68 6.83 26.33
N ILE A 87 3.72 5.50 26.49
CA ILE A 87 3.17 4.82 27.66
C ILE A 87 3.92 5.25 28.92
N PHE A 88 5.26 5.28 28.89
CA PHE A 88 6.05 5.69 30.06
C PHE A 88 5.96 7.20 30.34
N GLU A 89 5.81 8.08 29.32
CA GLU A 89 5.51 9.50 29.57
C GLU A 89 4.16 9.63 30.32
N SER A 90 3.13 8.89 29.88
CA SER A 90 1.85 8.88 30.60
C SER A 90 1.96 8.33 32.03
N ALA A 91 2.93 7.46 32.30
CA ALA A 91 3.21 6.99 33.65
C ALA A 91 3.91 8.05 34.50
N ILE A 92 4.76 8.89 33.92
CA ILE A 92 5.36 10.06 34.56
C ILE A 92 4.26 11.09 34.89
N ASP A 93 3.40 11.42 33.93
CA ASP A 93 2.29 12.37 34.12
C ASP A 93 1.34 11.94 35.26
N ARG A 94 1.32 10.63 35.58
CA ARG A 94 0.54 10.07 36.69
C ARG A 94 1.37 9.82 37.95
N GLU A 95 2.59 10.32 38.01
CA GLU A 95 3.50 10.23 39.16
C GLU A 95 3.82 8.78 39.60
N LEU A 96 3.72 7.81 38.68
CA LEU A 96 4.03 6.40 38.93
C LEU A 96 5.55 6.15 38.88
N ILE A 97 6.25 6.84 37.97
CA ILE A 97 7.70 6.75 37.75
C ILE A 97 8.28 8.17 37.59
N LEU A 98 9.55 8.33 37.89
CA LEU A 98 10.24 9.62 37.77
C LEU A 98 10.94 9.82 36.43
N LEU A 99 11.38 8.74 35.79
CA LEU A 99 12.15 8.77 34.54
C LEU A 99 11.58 7.78 33.54
N ASN A 100 11.60 8.16 32.26
CA ASN A 100 11.13 7.30 31.16
C ASN A 100 12.23 6.29 30.78
N PRO A 101 12.03 4.98 31.03
CA PRO A 101 13.01 3.96 30.67
C PRO A 101 13.15 3.77 29.14
N ALA A 102 12.15 4.19 28.34
CA ALA A 102 12.18 4.10 26.86
C ALA A 102 12.78 5.34 26.18
N ARG A 103 13.34 6.31 26.94
CA ARG A 103 13.88 7.59 26.41
C ARG A 103 14.86 7.39 25.24
N ASN A 104 15.67 6.35 25.29
CA ASN A 104 16.68 6.05 24.28
C ASN A 104 16.27 4.91 23.32
N ALA A 105 15.07 4.35 23.41
CA ALA A 105 14.65 3.18 22.63
C ALA A 105 14.83 3.37 21.10
N LYS A 106 14.59 4.57 20.57
CA LYS A 106 14.83 4.89 19.15
C LYS A 106 16.29 4.78 18.74
N LYS A 107 17.23 5.09 19.64
CA LYS A 107 18.66 5.02 19.35
C LYS A 107 19.16 3.57 19.19
N ARG A 108 18.36 2.59 19.68
CA ARG A 108 18.65 1.15 19.58
C ARG A 108 18.22 0.53 18.25
N ILE A 109 17.61 1.31 17.37
CA ILE A 109 17.20 0.82 16.04
C ILE A 109 18.44 0.76 15.13
N PRO A 110 18.82 -0.43 14.64
CA PRO A 110 19.97 -0.57 13.76
C PRO A 110 19.80 0.26 12.48
N LYS A 111 20.89 0.89 12.01
CA LYS A 111 20.88 1.67 10.75
C LYS A 111 20.46 0.79 9.56
N ASN A 112 20.89 -0.47 9.56
CA ASN A 112 20.63 -1.49 8.55
C ASN A 112 19.34 -2.30 8.82
N ALA A 113 18.48 -1.89 9.77
CA ALA A 113 17.22 -2.57 10.02
C ALA A 113 16.40 -2.70 8.72
N PRO A 114 15.75 -3.87 8.47
CA PRO A 114 15.06 -4.14 7.22
C PRO A 114 14.02 -3.05 6.89
N LYS A 115 14.11 -2.49 5.70
CA LYS A 115 13.09 -1.62 5.12
C LYS A 115 12.31 -2.42 4.08
N LYS A 116 10.98 -2.37 4.15
CA LYS A 116 10.15 -2.97 3.10
C LYS A 116 10.17 -2.05 1.88
N ILE A 117 10.91 -2.44 0.85
CA ILE A 117 10.85 -1.77 -0.46
C ILE A 117 9.61 -2.33 -1.17
N VAL A 118 8.69 -1.47 -1.55
CA VAL A 118 7.54 -1.85 -2.38
C VAL A 118 7.95 -1.64 -3.84
N LYS A 119 8.12 -2.75 -4.57
CA LYS A 119 8.44 -2.73 -5.99
C LYS A 119 7.15 -2.63 -6.81
N ALA A 120 7.22 -2.02 -7.99
CA ALA A 120 6.18 -2.13 -9.00
C ALA A 120 6.00 -3.60 -9.44
N ILE A 121 4.91 -3.89 -10.15
CA ILE A 121 4.74 -5.18 -10.83
C ILE A 121 5.72 -5.30 -12.00
N THR A 122 6.05 -6.54 -12.40
CA THR A 122 6.87 -6.79 -13.61
C THR A 122 6.07 -6.52 -14.88
N MET A 123 6.77 -6.39 -16.03
CA MET A 123 6.10 -6.25 -17.33
C MET A 123 5.28 -7.50 -17.68
N GLU A 124 5.75 -8.71 -17.34
CA GLU A 124 4.93 -9.94 -17.47
C GLU A 124 3.61 -9.84 -16.68
N GLN A 125 3.68 -9.38 -15.43
CA GLN A 125 2.49 -9.17 -14.60
C GLN A 125 1.59 -8.06 -15.14
N TYR A 126 2.17 -7.00 -15.69
CA TYR A 126 1.43 -5.91 -16.37
C TYR A 126 0.60 -6.46 -17.53
N ASP A 127 1.22 -7.22 -18.44
CA ASP A 127 0.54 -7.82 -19.60
C ASP A 127 -0.57 -8.79 -19.16
N LEU A 128 -0.34 -9.56 -18.10
CA LEU A 128 -1.33 -10.47 -17.56
C LEU A 128 -2.53 -9.74 -16.94
N VAL A 129 -2.32 -8.59 -16.29
CA VAL A 129 -3.42 -7.73 -15.79
C VAL A 129 -4.32 -7.27 -16.94
N LEU A 130 -3.74 -6.95 -18.10
CA LEU A 130 -4.50 -6.52 -19.27
C LEU A 130 -5.29 -7.67 -19.90
N LYS A 131 -4.74 -8.89 -19.91
CA LYS A 131 -5.27 -10.05 -20.65
C LYS A 131 -6.26 -10.91 -19.87
N VAL A 132 -6.06 -11.03 -18.54
CA VAL A 132 -6.81 -12.00 -17.73
C VAL A 132 -8.16 -11.43 -17.30
N GLU A 133 -9.22 -11.91 -17.93
CA GLU A 133 -10.59 -11.55 -17.58
C GLU A 133 -10.97 -12.12 -16.21
N ASN A 134 -11.38 -11.24 -15.32
CA ASN A 134 -11.85 -11.55 -13.98
C ASN A 134 -12.64 -10.34 -13.44
N ARG A 135 -13.53 -10.57 -12.48
CA ARG A 135 -14.28 -9.49 -11.81
C ARG A 135 -13.42 -8.40 -11.19
N MET A 136 -12.17 -8.72 -10.81
CA MET A 136 -11.22 -7.76 -10.23
C MET A 136 -10.39 -7.02 -11.29
N GLN A 137 -10.49 -7.40 -12.57
CA GLN A 137 -9.72 -6.80 -13.65
C GLN A 137 -10.02 -5.31 -13.79
N THR A 138 -11.30 -4.91 -13.75
CA THR A 138 -11.69 -3.49 -13.82
C THR A 138 -11.03 -2.67 -12.72
N GLY A 139 -11.05 -3.17 -11.48
CA GLY A 139 -10.36 -2.52 -10.37
C GLY A 139 -8.84 -2.49 -10.54
N ALA A 140 -8.27 -3.58 -11.05
CA ALA A 140 -6.83 -3.64 -11.33
C ALA A 140 -6.41 -2.64 -12.42
N MET A 141 -7.18 -2.51 -13.49
CA MET A 141 -6.97 -1.52 -14.56
C MET A 141 -7.02 -0.08 -14.03
N ILE A 142 -8.02 0.23 -13.19
CA ILE A 142 -8.14 1.55 -12.57
C ILE A 142 -6.94 1.85 -11.64
N MET A 143 -6.47 0.86 -10.88
CA MET A 143 -5.28 1.05 -10.04
C MET A 143 -4.00 1.19 -10.86
N LEU A 144 -3.92 0.49 -12.00
CA LEU A 144 -2.76 0.49 -12.89
C LEU A 144 -2.62 1.80 -13.69
N PHE A 145 -3.73 2.38 -14.14
CA PHE A 145 -3.73 3.58 -15.00
C PHE A 145 -4.23 4.85 -14.32
N GLY A 146 -4.87 4.74 -13.18
CA GLY A 146 -5.34 5.87 -12.38
C GLY A 146 -4.65 5.98 -11.02
N GLY A 147 -3.85 4.99 -10.63
CA GLY A 147 -3.08 5.02 -9.40
C GLY A 147 -3.90 5.07 -8.11
N LEU A 148 -5.16 4.62 -8.12
CA LEU A 148 -6.04 4.69 -6.96
C LEU A 148 -5.51 3.82 -5.81
N ARG A 149 -5.77 4.29 -4.57
CA ARG A 149 -5.64 3.43 -3.39
C ARG A 149 -6.80 2.44 -3.32
N LYS A 150 -6.59 1.30 -2.67
CA LYS A 150 -7.67 0.30 -2.49
C LYS A 150 -8.96 0.92 -1.92
N GLY A 151 -8.83 1.79 -0.90
CA GLY A 151 -10.00 2.44 -0.30
C GLY A 151 -10.73 3.39 -1.24
N GLU A 152 -10.00 4.11 -2.08
CA GLU A 152 -10.55 5.00 -3.12
C GLU A 152 -11.26 4.16 -4.20
N LEU A 153 -10.64 3.07 -4.66
CA LEU A 153 -11.24 2.16 -5.64
C LEU A 153 -12.55 1.54 -5.14
N LEU A 154 -12.57 1.06 -3.89
CA LEU A 154 -13.77 0.42 -3.33
C LEU A 154 -14.95 1.39 -3.14
N ALA A 155 -14.66 2.69 -2.94
CA ALA A 155 -15.66 3.73 -2.83
C ALA A 155 -16.08 4.33 -4.18
N LEU A 156 -15.42 3.94 -5.27
CA LEU A 156 -15.63 4.54 -6.59
C LEU A 156 -16.97 4.14 -7.17
N ASN A 157 -17.74 5.13 -7.62
CA ASN A 157 -19.00 4.95 -8.33
C ASN A 157 -18.79 5.14 -9.83
N TRP A 158 -19.70 4.60 -10.64
CA TRP A 158 -19.69 4.84 -12.08
C TRP A 158 -19.92 6.30 -12.47
N ASP A 159 -20.56 7.10 -11.59
CA ASP A 159 -20.74 8.55 -11.80
C ASP A 159 -19.44 9.35 -11.58
N ASP A 160 -18.46 8.78 -10.88
CA ASP A 160 -17.12 9.37 -10.72
C ASP A 160 -16.22 9.10 -11.96
N VAL A 161 -16.67 8.23 -12.90
CA VAL A 161 -15.96 7.92 -14.14
C VAL A 161 -16.50 8.84 -15.24
N HIS A 162 -15.75 9.89 -15.55
CA HIS A 162 -16.10 10.90 -16.54
C HIS A 162 -15.53 10.52 -17.90
N ILE A 163 -16.41 10.37 -18.87
CA ILE A 163 -16.07 10.15 -20.29
C ILE A 163 -15.64 11.45 -20.91
N GLU A 164 -16.29 12.53 -20.50
CA GLU A 164 -16.05 13.89 -20.92
C GLU A 164 -16.58 14.83 -19.83
N ASP A 165 -15.73 15.68 -19.27
CA ASP A 165 -16.15 16.72 -18.34
C ASP A 165 -16.35 18.06 -19.10
N MET A 166 -16.76 19.12 -18.37
CA MET A 166 -16.95 20.46 -18.95
C MET A 166 -15.67 21.07 -19.58
N TYR A 167 -14.51 20.45 -19.34
CA TYR A 167 -13.22 20.83 -19.92
C TYR A 167 -12.75 19.79 -20.96
N ASN A 168 -13.62 18.92 -21.45
CA ASN A 168 -13.31 17.85 -22.42
C ASN A 168 -12.22 16.87 -21.92
N ARG A 169 -12.19 16.61 -20.58
CA ARG A 169 -11.22 15.68 -19.97
C ARG A 169 -11.88 14.35 -19.68
N LYS A 170 -11.17 13.27 -20.00
CA LYS A 170 -11.58 11.87 -19.75
C LYS A 170 -10.81 11.32 -18.55
N GLY A 171 -11.49 10.80 -17.53
CA GLY A 171 -10.80 10.32 -16.34
C GLY A 171 -11.71 9.98 -15.16
N ILE A 172 -11.14 9.98 -13.96
CA ILE A 172 -11.82 9.60 -12.73
C ILE A 172 -11.74 10.75 -11.71
N TYR A 173 -12.86 11.05 -11.09
CA TYR A 173 -12.95 11.96 -9.96
C TYR A 173 -12.82 11.17 -8.66
N ILE A 174 -11.83 11.49 -7.84
CA ILE A 174 -11.54 10.79 -6.58
C ILE A 174 -11.85 11.74 -5.43
N ASN A 175 -13.01 11.55 -4.82
CA ASN A 175 -13.57 12.38 -3.75
C ASN A 175 -13.99 11.58 -2.51
N LYS A 176 -13.93 10.25 -2.58
CA LYS A 176 -14.39 9.33 -1.55
C LYS A 176 -13.33 8.27 -1.25
N SER A 177 -13.42 7.66 -0.08
CA SER A 177 -12.61 6.49 0.27
C SER A 177 -13.35 5.60 1.25
N THR A 178 -12.97 4.33 1.35
CA THR A 178 -13.49 3.47 2.40
C THR A 178 -12.66 3.57 3.67
N GLN A 179 -13.35 3.59 4.80
CA GLN A 179 -12.79 3.46 6.13
C GLN A 179 -13.21 2.12 6.74
N LYS A 180 -12.25 1.41 7.30
CA LYS A 180 -12.53 0.20 8.07
C LYS A 180 -13.01 0.60 9.47
N ILE A 181 -14.21 0.16 9.85
CA ILE A 181 -14.82 0.47 11.15
C ILE A 181 -14.93 -0.75 12.07
N ASP A 182 -14.73 -1.96 11.53
CA ASP A 182 -14.74 -3.21 12.26
C ASP A 182 -13.88 -4.25 11.54
N THR A 183 -13.71 -5.43 12.15
CA THR A 183 -12.87 -6.53 11.63
C THR A 183 -13.20 -6.85 10.17
N ASN A 184 -14.49 -6.88 9.80
CA ASN A 184 -14.94 -7.22 8.45
C ASN A 184 -15.93 -6.20 7.87
N LYS A 185 -15.85 -4.92 8.25
CA LYS A 185 -16.76 -3.89 7.76
C LYS A 185 -16.01 -2.64 7.28
N TYR A 186 -16.37 -2.20 6.07
CA TYR A 186 -16.04 -0.88 5.53
C TYR A 186 -17.28 0.00 5.50
N ILE A 187 -17.07 1.29 5.57
CA ILE A 187 -18.02 2.34 5.19
C ILE A 187 -17.36 3.24 4.15
N ILE A 188 -18.18 3.88 3.31
CA ILE A 188 -17.71 4.95 2.42
C ILE A 188 -17.74 6.25 3.23
N THR A 189 -16.66 7.02 3.11
CA THR A 189 -16.54 8.35 3.72
C THR A 189 -16.24 9.37 2.64
N GLU A 190 -16.85 10.54 2.76
CA GLU A 190 -16.50 11.69 1.92
C GLU A 190 -15.06 12.12 2.18
N GLY A 191 -14.39 12.55 1.11
CA GLY A 191 -12.97 12.89 1.14
C GLY A 191 -12.04 11.69 1.06
N THR A 192 -10.81 11.96 0.63
CA THR A 192 -9.72 10.99 0.64
C THR A 192 -9.03 11.01 2.00
N LYS A 193 -8.12 10.05 2.26
CA LYS A 193 -7.35 9.97 3.51
C LYS A 193 -6.64 11.28 3.90
N ASN A 194 -6.38 12.16 2.92
CA ASN A 194 -5.73 13.47 3.14
C ASN A 194 -6.72 14.65 2.94
N GLY A 195 -8.04 14.39 2.88
CA GLY A 195 -9.06 15.41 2.65
C GLY A 195 -9.07 16.06 1.26
N LYS A 196 -8.19 15.63 0.35
CA LYS A 196 -8.05 16.25 -0.97
C LYS A 196 -8.77 15.45 -2.04
N THR A 197 -9.67 16.10 -2.77
CA THR A 197 -10.24 15.57 -4.00
C THR A 197 -9.24 15.76 -5.15
N ARG A 198 -9.30 14.89 -6.16
CA ARG A 198 -8.49 15.04 -7.37
C ARG A 198 -9.15 14.41 -8.58
N PHE A 199 -8.90 14.98 -9.73
CA PHE A 199 -9.19 14.39 -11.03
C PHE A 199 -7.94 13.67 -11.55
N VAL A 200 -8.09 12.44 -12.01
CA VAL A 200 -7.01 11.65 -12.63
C VAL A 200 -7.40 11.39 -14.08
N PRO A 201 -6.73 12.00 -15.05
CA PRO A 201 -6.94 11.70 -16.45
C PRO A 201 -6.52 10.25 -16.74
N LEU A 202 -7.29 9.56 -17.58
CA LEU A 202 -7.00 8.20 -18.01
C LEU A 202 -6.68 8.17 -19.50
N PRO A 203 -5.79 7.26 -19.93
CA PRO A 203 -5.54 7.02 -21.36
C PRO A 203 -6.82 6.49 -22.04
N GLU A 204 -6.96 6.80 -23.32
CA GLU A 204 -8.19 6.51 -24.08
C GLU A 204 -8.58 5.03 -24.08
N PHE A 205 -7.62 4.13 -24.22
CA PHE A 205 -7.89 2.70 -24.15
C PHE A 205 -8.50 2.26 -22.80
N ALA A 206 -8.06 2.88 -21.69
CA ALA A 206 -8.59 2.60 -20.35
C ALA A 206 -10.03 3.15 -20.21
N ILE A 207 -10.31 4.34 -20.75
CA ILE A 207 -11.67 4.87 -20.82
C ILE A 207 -12.58 3.94 -21.64
N ASN A 208 -12.15 3.50 -22.81
CA ASN A 208 -12.92 2.60 -23.67
C ASN A 208 -13.18 1.24 -22.98
N TYR A 209 -12.22 0.73 -22.21
CA TYR A 209 -12.40 -0.45 -21.38
C TYR A 209 -13.47 -0.20 -20.29
N LEU A 210 -13.38 0.92 -19.56
CA LEU A 210 -14.33 1.27 -18.51
C LEU A 210 -15.74 1.50 -19.03
N LEU A 211 -15.90 2.08 -20.22
CA LEU A 211 -17.19 2.20 -20.89
C LEU A 211 -17.85 0.85 -21.12
N LYS A 212 -17.10 -0.10 -21.67
CA LYS A 212 -17.60 -1.46 -21.89
C LYS A 212 -17.97 -2.14 -20.55
N ALA A 213 -17.15 -1.95 -19.51
CA ALA A 213 -17.44 -2.46 -18.18
C ALA A 213 -18.70 -1.84 -17.57
N LYS A 214 -18.91 -0.52 -17.77
CA LYS A 214 -20.11 0.21 -17.29
C LYS A 214 -21.40 -0.31 -17.92
N LEU A 215 -21.38 -0.67 -19.22
CA LEU A 215 -22.54 -1.24 -19.91
C LEU A 215 -23.04 -2.55 -19.29
N ASN A 216 -22.13 -3.33 -18.70
CA ASN A 216 -22.43 -4.59 -18.03
C ASN A 216 -22.56 -4.46 -16.50
N ALA A 217 -22.54 -3.24 -15.99
CA ALA A 217 -22.58 -3.01 -14.54
C ALA A 217 -23.99 -3.25 -13.97
N THR A 218 -24.05 -4.01 -12.88
CA THR A 218 -25.30 -4.28 -12.13
C THR A 218 -25.37 -3.53 -10.80
N SER A 219 -24.38 -2.67 -10.52
CA SER A 219 -24.26 -1.87 -9.30
C SER A 219 -23.80 -0.47 -9.65
N TYR A 220 -24.14 0.51 -8.80
CA TYR A 220 -23.56 1.86 -8.88
C TYR A 220 -22.05 1.90 -8.55
N LEU A 221 -21.56 0.91 -7.76
CA LEU A 221 -20.13 0.77 -7.47
C LEU A 221 -19.38 0.15 -8.66
N VAL A 222 -18.18 0.62 -8.91
CA VAL A 222 -17.32 0.06 -9.96
C VAL A 222 -16.79 -1.33 -9.59
N CYS A 223 -16.53 -1.56 -8.31
CA CYS A 223 -16.00 -2.84 -7.79
C CYS A 223 -16.89 -3.39 -6.66
N PRO A 224 -18.14 -3.81 -6.95
CA PRO A 224 -19.04 -4.34 -5.92
C PRO A 224 -18.69 -5.79 -5.54
N GLN A 225 -19.32 -6.30 -4.48
CA GLN A 225 -19.44 -7.74 -4.26
C GLN A 225 -20.60 -8.34 -5.07
N ASN A 226 -20.86 -9.65 -4.94
CA ASN A 226 -21.85 -10.35 -5.78
C ASN A 226 -23.28 -9.82 -5.65
N ASN A 227 -23.64 -9.31 -4.51
CA ASN A 227 -24.98 -8.72 -4.26
C ASN A 227 -25.07 -7.22 -4.63
N GLY A 228 -24.07 -6.68 -5.30
CA GLY A 228 -24.03 -5.27 -5.69
C GLY A 228 -23.55 -4.29 -4.62
N GLU A 229 -23.32 -4.76 -3.39
CA GLU A 229 -22.92 -3.92 -2.26
C GLU A 229 -21.39 -3.69 -2.17
N LEU A 230 -21.00 -2.83 -1.22
CA LEU A 230 -19.61 -2.54 -0.89
C LEU A 230 -18.87 -3.81 -0.43
N GLN A 231 -17.71 -4.08 -1.01
CA GLN A 231 -16.88 -5.21 -0.61
C GLN A 231 -16.43 -5.08 0.85
N THR A 232 -16.48 -6.20 1.58
CA THR A 232 -15.88 -6.32 2.91
C THR A 232 -14.37 -6.61 2.82
N PRO A 233 -13.60 -6.45 3.91
CA PRO A 233 -12.20 -6.86 3.94
C PRO A 233 -11.94 -8.31 3.51
N SER A 234 -12.79 -9.24 3.95
CA SER A 234 -12.68 -10.67 3.61
C SER A 234 -13.04 -10.94 2.14
N THR A 235 -14.11 -10.28 1.63
CA THR A 235 -14.53 -10.39 0.24
C THR A 235 -13.45 -9.87 -0.69
N TRP A 236 -12.85 -8.71 -0.39
CA TRP A 236 -11.71 -8.20 -1.14
C TRP A 236 -10.55 -9.21 -1.19
N SER A 237 -10.17 -9.75 -0.03
CA SER A 237 -9.05 -10.70 0.05
C SER A 237 -9.31 -11.97 -0.78
N ARG A 238 -10.55 -12.50 -0.71
CA ARG A 238 -10.96 -13.66 -1.48
C ARG A 238 -10.92 -13.38 -2.98
N TYR A 239 -11.53 -12.27 -3.45
CA TYR A 239 -11.57 -11.92 -4.88
C TYR A 239 -10.19 -11.62 -5.44
N TRP A 240 -9.36 -10.90 -4.67
CA TRP A 240 -7.99 -10.64 -5.08
C TRP A 240 -7.16 -11.92 -5.19
N ASN A 241 -7.32 -12.86 -4.25
CA ASN A 241 -6.65 -14.15 -4.30
C ASN A 241 -7.12 -14.99 -5.50
N THR A 242 -8.42 -15.00 -5.81
CA THR A 242 -8.96 -15.68 -7.00
C THR A 242 -8.33 -15.07 -8.26
N TYR A 243 -8.30 -13.74 -8.38
CA TYR A 243 -7.67 -13.06 -9.51
C TYR A 243 -6.19 -13.44 -9.67
N GLN A 244 -5.42 -13.48 -8.59
CA GLN A 244 -4.03 -13.93 -8.62
C GLN A 244 -3.88 -15.41 -9.05
N ASN A 245 -4.84 -16.25 -8.72
CA ASN A 245 -4.86 -17.65 -9.16
C ASN A 245 -5.18 -17.74 -10.66
N ASP A 246 -6.13 -16.94 -11.17
CA ASP A 246 -6.48 -16.89 -12.58
C ASP A 246 -5.32 -16.38 -13.43
N ILE A 247 -4.61 -15.34 -12.96
CA ILE A 247 -3.39 -14.84 -13.58
C ILE A 247 -2.33 -15.94 -13.67
N ASN A 248 -2.10 -16.66 -12.57
CA ASN A 248 -1.14 -17.77 -12.56
C ASN A 248 -1.56 -18.91 -13.48
N TYR A 249 -2.86 -19.26 -13.48
CA TYR A 249 -3.39 -20.32 -14.34
C TYR A 249 -3.26 -19.95 -15.81
N TYR A 250 -3.63 -18.73 -16.18
CA TYR A 250 -3.51 -18.24 -17.56
C TYR A 250 -2.06 -18.34 -18.04
N SER A 251 -1.10 -17.81 -17.28
CA SER A 251 0.32 -17.85 -17.64
C SER A 251 0.84 -19.29 -17.70
N TYR A 252 0.38 -20.17 -16.79
CA TYR A 252 0.73 -21.60 -16.85
C TYR A 252 0.19 -22.26 -18.13
N CYS A 253 -1.06 -21.99 -18.51
CA CYS A 253 -1.65 -22.52 -19.72
C CYS A 253 -0.89 -22.09 -20.97
N GLU A 254 -0.51 -20.81 -21.08
CA GLU A 254 0.26 -20.31 -22.22
C GLU A 254 1.64 -21.02 -22.33
N LYS A 255 2.39 -21.09 -21.22
CA LYS A 255 3.67 -21.80 -21.17
C LYS A 255 3.53 -23.31 -21.45
N TYR A 256 2.43 -23.91 -21.00
CA TYR A 256 2.15 -25.33 -21.27
C TYR A 256 1.85 -25.61 -22.74
N LYS A 257 1.06 -24.74 -23.39
CA LYS A 257 0.76 -24.82 -24.83
C LYS A 257 2.03 -24.77 -25.68
N GLU A 258 2.95 -23.86 -25.37
CA GLU A 258 4.26 -23.73 -26.06
C GLU A 258 5.08 -25.03 -26.00
N LEU A 259 5.03 -25.76 -24.87
CA LEU A 259 5.78 -26.98 -24.64
C LEU A 259 5.07 -28.26 -25.11
N HIS A 260 3.74 -28.22 -25.34
CA HIS A 260 2.93 -29.40 -25.59
C HIS A 260 2.03 -29.29 -26.82
N ASN A 261 2.52 -28.67 -27.90
CA ASN A 261 1.84 -28.61 -29.20
C ASN A 261 0.39 -28.07 -29.06
N ASN A 262 0.20 -26.93 -28.40
CA ASN A 262 -1.08 -26.27 -28.16
C ASN A 262 -2.10 -27.04 -27.30
N LYS A 263 -1.70 -28.09 -26.59
CA LYS A 263 -2.58 -28.77 -25.62
C LYS A 263 -2.72 -27.94 -24.35
N LEU A 264 -3.90 -27.99 -23.73
CA LEU A 264 -4.15 -27.38 -22.43
C LEU A 264 -3.79 -28.36 -21.31
N PRO A 265 -3.28 -27.86 -20.16
CA PRO A 265 -3.05 -28.71 -18.98
C PRO A 265 -4.39 -29.18 -18.41
N SER A 266 -4.37 -30.35 -17.77
CA SER A 266 -5.55 -30.84 -17.05
C SER A 266 -5.85 -29.93 -15.84
N LYS A 267 -7.10 -29.54 -15.66
CA LYS A 267 -7.57 -28.84 -14.46
C LYS A 267 -7.53 -29.70 -13.19
N PHE A 268 -7.45 -31.03 -13.37
CA PHE A 268 -7.49 -32.01 -12.28
C PHE A 268 -6.14 -32.68 -12.03
N ASP A 269 -5.04 -31.97 -12.29
CA ASP A 269 -3.73 -32.48 -11.93
C ASP A 269 -3.64 -32.63 -10.38
N PRO A 270 -3.44 -33.85 -9.85
CA PRO A 270 -3.36 -34.09 -8.41
C PRO A 270 -2.18 -33.38 -7.74
N LYS A 271 -1.16 -32.95 -8.50
CA LYS A 271 -0.04 -32.13 -8.02
C LYS A 271 -0.39 -30.64 -7.94
N GLY A 272 -1.56 -30.23 -8.42
CA GLY A 272 -1.99 -28.84 -8.48
C GLY A 272 -1.26 -28.03 -9.56
N ILE A 273 -1.70 -26.79 -9.75
CA ILE A 273 -1.15 -25.87 -10.76
C ILE A 273 0.16 -25.26 -10.22
N PRO A 274 1.29 -25.40 -10.95
CA PRO A 274 2.54 -24.77 -10.55
C PRO A 274 2.43 -23.26 -10.41
N LYS A 275 3.19 -22.67 -9.49
CA LYS A 275 3.30 -21.23 -9.34
C LYS A 275 4.34 -20.69 -10.33
N VAL A 276 3.88 -20.23 -11.49
CA VAL A 276 4.72 -19.70 -12.57
C VAL A 276 4.82 -18.18 -12.56
N VAL A 277 3.88 -17.50 -11.88
CA VAL A 277 3.88 -16.05 -11.70
C VAL A 277 3.97 -15.72 -10.21
N ALA A 278 4.88 -14.82 -9.85
CA ALA A 278 4.98 -14.32 -8.49
C ALA A 278 3.71 -13.51 -8.13
N ARG A 279 3.17 -13.71 -6.92
CA ARG A 279 2.01 -12.94 -6.47
C ARG A 279 2.38 -11.49 -6.24
N PHE A 280 1.48 -10.59 -6.59
CA PHE A 280 1.58 -9.17 -6.30
C PHE A 280 0.33 -8.68 -5.55
N ASN A 281 0.47 -7.57 -4.85
CA ASN A 281 -0.65 -6.94 -4.16
C ASN A 281 -1.15 -5.72 -4.95
N ALA A 282 -2.40 -5.34 -4.70
CA ALA A 282 -3.04 -4.23 -5.40
C ALA A 282 -2.27 -2.89 -5.32
N HIS A 283 -1.53 -2.66 -4.22
CA HIS A 283 -0.75 -1.43 -4.08
C HIS A 283 0.44 -1.36 -5.04
N GLN A 284 0.95 -2.52 -5.50
CA GLN A 284 2.02 -2.58 -6.50
C GLN A 284 1.56 -2.11 -7.89
N LEU A 285 0.25 -2.22 -8.19
CA LEU A 285 -0.33 -1.61 -9.41
C LEU A 285 -0.23 -0.08 -9.37
N ARG A 286 -0.53 0.53 -8.23
CA ARG A 286 -0.34 1.97 -8.04
C ARG A 286 1.14 2.38 -8.10
N HIS A 287 2.07 1.54 -7.63
CA HIS A 287 3.50 1.77 -7.83
C HIS A 287 3.87 1.71 -9.31
N MET A 288 3.27 0.75 -10.06
CA MET A 288 3.46 0.70 -11.52
C MET A 288 2.93 1.96 -12.21
N TYR A 289 1.79 2.52 -11.76
CA TYR A 289 1.32 3.82 -12.25
C TYR A 289 2.38 4.92 -12.05
N CYS A 290 3.01 5.02 -10.88
CA CYS A 290 4.11 5.96 -10.67
C CYS A 290 5.27 5.72 -11.64
N THR A 291 5.61 4.45 -11.91
CA THR A 291 6.64 4.07 -12.89
C THR A 291 6.25 4.50 -14.30
N LEU A 292 4.99 4.29 -14.71
CA LEU A 292 4.48 4.72 -16.01
C LEU A 292 4.53 6.25 -16.16
N LEU A 293 4.16 7.01 -15.12
CA LEU A 293 4.27 8.47 -15.14
C LEU A 293 5.72 8.93 -15.31
N PHE A 294 6.66 8.30 -14.59
CA PHE A 294 8.10 8.57 -14.74
C PHE A 294 8.58 8.29 -16.18
N LEU A 295 8.30 7.10 -16.71
CA LEU A 295 8.70 6.69 -18.06
C LEU A 295 8.06 7.58 -19.16
N SER A 296 6.89 8.17 -18.88
CA SER A 296 6.22 9.14 -19.75
C SER A 296 6.78 10.56 -19.63
N GLY A 297 7.80 10.80 -18.80
CA GLY A 297 8.41 12.11 -18.60
C GLY A 297 7.55 13.09 -17.79
N ILE A 298 6.55 12.63 -17.06
CA ILE A 298 5.73 13.47 -16.17
C ILE A 298 6.58 13.89 -14.98
N ASP A 299 6.61 15.20 -14.69
CA ASP A 299 7.37 15.75 -13.57
C ASP A 299 6.86 15.23 -12.21
N VAL A 300 7.75 15.22 -11.21
CA VAL A 300 7.49 14.66 -9.88
C VAL A 300 6.34 15.35 -9.14
N LEU A 301 6.14 16.67 -9.35
CA LEU A 301 5.08 17.43 -8.68
C LEU A 301 3.71 17.07 -9.25
N THR A 302 3.61 17.01 -10.58
CA THR A 302 2.40 16.59 -11.29
C THR A 302 2.08 15.14 -10.95
N ALA A 303 3.05 14.24 -11.01
CA ALA A 303 2.88 12.84 -10.63
C ALA A 303 2.39 12.69 -9.18
N SER A 304 2.97 13.43 -8.23
CA SER A 304 2.55 13.43 -6.83
C SER A 304 1.09 13.86 -6.65
N LYS A 305 0.63 14.85 -7.41
CA LYS A 305 -0.77 15.30 -7.43
C LYS A 305 -1.69 14.24 -8.02
N LEU A 306 -1.35 13.67 -9.17
CA LEU A 306 -2.15 12.62 -9.84
C LEU A 306 -2.29 11.37 -8.97
N VAL A 307 -1.20 10.90 -8.41
CA VAL A 307 -1.20 9.76 -7.49
C VAL A 307 -1.89 10.12 -6.17
N GLY A 308 -1.83 11.37 -5.71
CA GLY A 308 -2.37 11.84 -4.43
C GLY A 308 -1.53 11.35 -3.25
N HIS A 309 -0.22 11.54 -3.32
CA HIS A 309 0.67 11.31 -2.19
C HIS A 309 0.51 12.42 -1.15
N SER A 310 0.64 12.08 0.14
CA SER A 310 0.60 13.05 1.24
C SER A 310 1.82 13.98 1.25
N SER A 311 2.92 13.52 0.67
CA SER A 311 4.19 14.23 0.54
C SER A 311 4.79 13.96 -0.82
N VAL A 312 5.32 14.99 -1.47
CA VAL A 312 6.07 14.89 -2.73
C VAL A 312 7.29 13.97 -2.57
N GLN A 313 7.88 13.93 -1.37
CA GLN A 313 9.02 13.07 -1.05
C GLN A 313 8.77 11.59 -1.40
N LEU A 314 7.53 11.10 -1.20
CA LEU A 314 7.19 9.71 -1.56
C LEU A 314 7.29 9.43 -3.06
N THR A 315 6.93 10.42 -3.90
CA THR A 315 7.08 10.31 -5.35
C THR A 315 8.53 10.49 -5.76
N LEU A 316 9.22 11.43 -5.14
CA LEU A 316 10.63 11.69 -5.37
C LEU A 316 11.48 10.45 -5.06
N ASP A 317 11.24 9.78 -3.95
CA ASP A 317 11.96 8.54 -3.58
C ASP A 317 11.79 7.43 -4.64
N ILE A 318 10.58 7.32 -5.23
CA ILE A 318 10.31 6.39 -6.33
C ILE A 318 11.05 6.82 -7.59
N TYR A 319 10.98 8.09 -7.97
CA TYR A 319 11.62 8.64 -9.17
C TYR A 319 13.14 8.52 -9.10
N THR A 320 13.75 8.88 -7.97
CA THR A 320 15.20 8.72 -7.76
C THR A 320 15.65 7.26 -7.93
N HIS A 321 14.88 6.32 -7.38
CA HIS A 321 15.20 4.89 -7.57
C HIS A 321 15.07 4.46 -9.06
N LEU A 322 14.07 4.98 -9.77
CA LEU A 322 13.87 4.70 -11.20
C LEU A 322 14.96 5.37 -12.06
N GLU A 323 15.35 6.61 -11.74
CA GLU A 323 16.47 7.29 -12.39
C GLU A 323 17.78 6.50 -12.30
N GLU A 324 18.07 5.96 -11.10
CA GLU A 324 19.24 5.09 -10.93
C GLU A 324 19.17 3.84 -11.82
N GLN A 325 17.96 3.29 -12.01
CA GLN A 325 17.73 2.09 -12.83
C GLN A 325 17.75 2.39 -14.33
N TYR A 326 17.30 3.58 -14.76
CA TYR A 326 17.12 3.97 -16.17
C TYR A 326 18.05 5.12 -16.60
N ARG A 327 19.15 5.35 -15.90
CA ARG A 327 20.09 6.47 -16.10
C ARG A 327 20.56 6.68 -17.54
N ASN A 328 20.63 5.63 -18.35
CA ASN A 328 21.07 5.71 -19.76
C ASN A 328 20.01 6.32 -20.71
N ILE A 329 18.73 6.37 -20.32
CA ILE A 329 17.65 6.87 -21.19
C ILE A 329 17.67 8.41 -21.26
N ASP A 330 18.12 9.09 -20.20
CA ASP A 330 18.09 10.54 -20.13
C ASP A 330 19.15 11.22 -21.00
N VAL A 331 20.31 10.59 -21.19
CA VAL A 331 21.35 11.08 -22.08
C VAL A 331 20.88 11.07 -23.54
N GLU A 332 20.20 10.02 -23.98
CA GLU A 332 19.63 9.95 -25.33
C GLU A 332 18.53 11.00 -25.58
N LYS A 333 17.73 11.32 -24.56
CA LYS A 333 16.72 12.39 -24.65
C LYS A 333 17.38 13.76 -24.77
N LEU A 334 18.41 14.01 -23.98
CA LEU A 334 19.20 15.24 -24.05
C LEU A 334 19.85 15.39 -25.43
N ASP A 335 20.44 14.32 -25.95
CA ASP A 335 21.07 14.34 -27.31
C ASP A 335 20.04 14.60 -28.41
N LYS A 336 18.84 14.03 -28.31
CA LYS A 336 17.75 14.29 -29.27
C LYS A 336 17.26 15.75 -29.18
N PHE A 337 17.09 16.27 -27.97
CA PHE A 337 16.69 17.65 -27.74
C PHE A 337 17.75 18.62 -28.30
N LEU A 338 19.00 18.42 -27.96
CA LEU A 338 20.12 19.27 -28.43
C LEU A 338 20.29 19.22 -29.96
N LYS A 339 20.10 18.06 -30.58
CA LYS A 339 20.15 17.93 -32.06
C LYS A 339 19.01 18.71 -32.71
N TYR A 340 17.79 18.62 -32.17
CA TYR A 340 16.63 19.33 -32.69
C TYR A 340 16.79 20.87 -32.59
N ASP A 341 17.27 21.38 -31.45
CA ASP A 341 17.49 22.82 -31.26
C ASP A 341 18.67 23.35 -32.11
N ILE A 342 19.73 22.59 -32.26
CA ILE A 342 20.88 22.96 -33.11
C ILE A 342 20.47 23.01 -34.57
N GLU A 343 19.62 22.09 -35.05
CA GLU A 343 19.13 22.13 -36.43
C GLU A 343 18.19 23.33 -36.64
N LYS A 344 17.32 23.65 -35.68
CA LYS A 344 16.44 24.79 -35.75
C LYS A 344 17.18 26.13 -35.73
N MET A 345 18.21 26.26 -34.89
CA MET A 345 19.07 27.46 -34.86
C MET A 345 19.90 27.66 -36.17
N LYS A 346 20.16 26.57 -36.90
CA LYS A 346 20.88 26.68 -38.21
C LYS A 346 19.94 27.10 -39.36
N HIS A 347 18.64 26.95 -39.20
CA HIS A 347 17.65 27.36 -40.21
C HIS A 347 17.15 28.83 -39.99
N ASP A 348 17.44 29.41 -38.83
CA ASP A 348 17.05 30.79 -38.47
C ASP A 348 18.23 31.81 -38.68
N ILE A 349 19.36 31.36 -39.25
CA ILE A 349 20.51 32.16 -39.68
C ILE A 349 20.64 32.07 -41.23
#